data_e162835ae443a37176e92c17d8dc3d59
#
_entry.id   e162835ae443a37176e92c17d8dc3d59
#
_cell.length_a   1.000
_cell.length_b   1.000
_cell.length_c   1.000
_cell.angle_alpha   90.00
_cell.angle_beta   90.00
_cell.angle_gamma   90.00
#
_symmetry.space_group_name_H-M   'P 1'
#
loop_
_entity.id
_entity.type
_entity.pdbx_description
1 polymer ?
#
loop_
_entity_poly.entity_id
_entity_poly.type
_entity_poly.pdbx_seq_one_letter_code
_entity_poly.pdbx_strand_id
1 'polypeptide(L)'
;LCRDLSELAAYARVDNRQYRLLKAATPGPYTFILEASKEVPRRVSHPSRKTIGLRVPEHRALRELLALHGAPLLGTTLILPGDEGPLNDAHTIRERLEHAVAAVIDAGACPLEPTTVVDLTPMGTGGDPEVLRIGRGPLAPLGL
;
A
#
# COMPACT_ATOMS: atom_id res chain seq x y z
N LEU A 1 2.78 3.48 2.65
CA LEU A 1 2.51 2.52 3.71
C LEU A 1 2.22 3.29 4.99
N CYS A 2 1.07 3.03 5.60
CA CYS A 2 0.60 3.67 6.83
C CYS A 2 0.55 2.65 7.97
N ARG A 3 0.77 3.11 9.18
CA ARG A 3 0.73 2.28 10.39
C ARG A 3 -0.69 1.77 10.70
N ASP A 4 -1.68 2.64 10.51
CA ASP A 4 -3.08 2.38 10.81
C ASP A 4 -4.02 3.23 9.93
N LEU A 5 -5.33 3.03 10.10
CA LEU A 5 -6.35 3.74 9.35
C LEU A 5 -6.39 5.25 9.67
N SER A 6 -6.05 5.66 10.89
CA SER A 6 -5.99 7.07 11.26
C SER A 6 -4.90 7.81 10.50
N GLU A 7 -3.72 7.20 10.40
CA GLU A 7 -2.61 7.75 9.61
C GLU A 7 -2.96 7.78 8.11
N LEU A 8 -3.60 6.73 7.57
CA LEU A 8 -4.09 6.71 6.20
C LEU A 8 -5.03 7.89 5.92
N ALA A 9 -6.00 8.12 6.82
CA ALA A 9 -6.98 9.21 6.69
C ALA A 9 -6.36 10.62 6.77
N ALA A 10 -5.15 10.77 7.32
CA ALA A 10 -4.42 12.03 7.27
C ALA A 10 -3.91 12.36 5.85
N TYR A 11 -3.54 11.34 5.07
CA TYR A 11 -2.94 11.49 3.73
C TYR A 11 -3.95 11.38 2.58
N ALA A 12 -5.20 11.03 2.87
CA ALA A 12 -6.28 10.96 1.87
C ALA A 12 -7.52 11.71 2.33
N ARG A 13 -8.30 12.17 1.35
CA ARG A 13 -9.68 12.61 1.60
C ARG A 13 -10.56 11.38 1.62
N VAL A 14 -11.20 11.13 2.76
CA VAL A 14 -12.00 9.93 3.01
C VAL A 14 -13.37 10.33 3.48
N ASP A 15 -14.42 9.93 2.76
CA ASP A 15 -15.80 10.06 3.20
C ASP A 15 -16.26 8.89 4.09
N ASN A 16 -17.48 8.97 4.60
CA ASN A 16 -18.02 7.94 5.51
C ASN A 16 -18.23 6.57 4.84
N ARG A 17 -18.51 6.52 3.53
CA ARG A 17 -18.68 5.25 2.78
C ARG A 17 -17.32 4.59 2.58
N GLN A 18 -16.34 5.37 2.12
CA GLN A 18 -14.95 4.94 1.95
C GLN A 18 -14.36 4.49 3.30
N TYR A 19 -14.59 5.23 4.38
CA TYR A 19 -14.08 4.88 5.71
C TYR A 19 -14.59 3.52 6.19
N ARG A 20 -15.87 3.22 6.01
CA ARG A 20 -16.45 1.93 6.39
C ARG A 20 -15.81 0.77 5.63
N LEU A 21 -15.58 0.94 4.33
CA LEU A 21 -14.91 -0.05 3.50
C LEU A 21 -13.45 -0.24 3.94
N LEU A 22 -12.71 0.84 4.12
CA LEU A 22 -11.34 0.80 4.61
C LEU A 22 -11.22 0.10 5.97
N LYS A 23 -12.14 0.39 6.90
CA LYS A 23 -12.18 -0.22 8.23
C LYS A 23 -12.42 -1.73 8.17
N ALA A 24 -13.22 -2.22 7.23
CA ALA A 24 -13.49 -3.65 7.04
C ALA A 24 -12.30 -4.41 6.44
N ALA A 25 -11.41 -3.73 5.71
CA ALA A 25 -10.33 -4.33 4.94
C ALA A 25 -8.91 -4.02 5.46
N THR A 26 -8.78 -3.21 6.51
CA THR A 26 -7.46 -2.84 7.07
C THR A 26 -7.32 -3.24 8.53
N PRO A 27 -6.14 -3.72 8.95
CA PRO A 27 -4.96 -4.00 8.12
C PRO A 27 -5.19 -5.17 7.16
N GLY A 28 -4.53 -5.16 5.99
CA GLY A 28 -4.72 -6.24 5.04
C GLY A 28 -3.91 -6.10 3.74
N PRO A 29 -4.02 -7.10 2.85
CA PRO A 29 -3.24 -7.16 1.62
C PRO A 29 -3.88 -6.34 0.48
N TYR A 30 -4.24 -5.11 0.77
CA TYR A 30 -4.87 -4.20 -0.18
C TYR A 30 -4.01 -2.96 -0.45
N THR A 31 -4.23 -2.38 -1.63
CA THR A 31 -3.80 -1.03 -1.99
C THR A 31 -5.04 -0.24 -2.41
N PHE A 32 -5.32 0.84 -1.71
CA PHE A 32 -6.46 1.71 -1.98
C PHE A 32 -5.99 2.98 -2.68
N ILE A 33 -6.61 3.31 -3.81
CA ILE A 33 -6.39 4.58 -4.49
C ILE A 33 -7.46 5.57 -3.99
N LEU A 34 -7.01 6.72 -3.52
CA LEU A 34 -7.83 7.76 -2.92
C LEU A 34 -7.37 9.14 -3.39
N GLU A 35 -8.22 10.15 -3.26
CA GLU A 35 -7.78 11.53 -3.43
C GLU A 35 -6.74 11.90 -2.35
N ALA A 36 -5.60 12.43 -2.79
CA ALA A 36 -4.55 12.88 -1.90
C ALA A 36 -4.99 14.10 -1.10
N SER A 37 -4.72 14.10 0.21
CA SER A 37 -4.88 15.30 1.04
C SER A 37 -3.72 16.30 0.79
N LYS A 38 -3.80 17.46 1.42
CA LYS A 38 -2.73 18.47 1.35
C LYS A 38 -1.43 18.03 2.04
N GLU A 39 -1.51 17.03 2.92
CA GLU A 39 -0.37 16.48 3.65
C GLU A 39 0.56 15.65 2.75
N VAL A 40 0.06 15.18 1.60
CA VAL A 40 0.86 14.41 0.64
C VAL A 40 1.76 15.35 -0.16
N PRO A 41 3.09 15.16 -0.14
CA PRO A 41 3.98 15.92 -1.00
C PRO A 41 3.62 15.73 -2.49
N ARG A 42 3.61 16.81 -3.25
CA ARG A 42 3.21 16.78 -4.68
C ARG A 42 3.98 15.75 -5.51
N ARG A 43 5.25 15.49 -5.16
CA ARG A 43 6.12 14.52 -5.85
C ARG A 43 5.71 13.05 -5.68
N VAL A 44 4.87 12.72 -4.68
CA VAL A 44 4.40 11.35 -4.42
C VAL A 44 2.92 11.14 -4.73
N SER A 45 2.18 12.20 -5.07
CA SER A 45 0.83 12.11 -5.59
C SER A 45 0.85 11.96 -7.12
N HIS A 46 -0.22 11.37 -7.68
CA HIS A 46 -0.34 11.29 -9.13
C HIS A 46 -0.41 12.71 -9.73
N PRO A 47 0.45 13.05 -10.71
CA PRO A 47 0.62 14.45 -11.18
C PRO A 47 -0.68 15.10 -11.67
N SER A 48 -1.51 14.35 -12.41
CA SER A 48 -2.73 14.87 -13.02
C SER A 48 -3.99 14.53 -12.23
N ARG A 49 -4.05 13.31 -11.63
CA ARG A 49 -5.25 12.85 -10.91
C ARG A 49 -5.31 13.29 -9.47
N LYS A 50 -4.20 13.76 -8.90
CA LYS A 50 -4.06 14.11 -7.48
C LYS A 50 -4.46 12.97 -6.54
N THR A 51 -4.21 11.74 -6.97
CA THR A 51 -4.49 10.51 -6.22
C THR A 51 -3.22 9.92 -5.64
N ILE A 52 -3.40 9.08 -4.62
CA ILE A 52 -2.33 8.34 -3.98
C ILE A 52 -2.79 6.91 -3.68
N GLY A 53 -1.89 5.94 -3.86
CA GLY A 53 -2.09 4.57 -3.42
C GLY A 53 -1.64 4.41 -1.97
N LEU A 54 -2.55 3.98 -1.09
CA LEU A 54 -2.31 3.84 0.34
C LEU A 54 -2.53 2.39 0.79
N ARG A 55 -1.74 1.96 1.77
CA ARG A 55 -1.80 0.62 2.35
C ARG A 55 -1.64 0.68 3.86
N VAL A 56 -2.40 -0.16 4.58
CA VAL A 56 -2.17 -0.49 5.98
C VAL A 56 -1.79 -1.97 6.02
N PRO A 57 -0.48 -2.29 6.06
CA PRO A 57 -0.01 -3.67 5.96
C PRO A 57 -0.30 -4.46 7.23
N GLU A 58 -0.53 -5.77 7.07
CA GLU A 58 -0.73 -6.69 8.18
C GLU A 58 0.60 -7.30 8.68
N HIS A 59 1.66 -7.26 7.87
CA HIS A 59 2.94 -7.90 8.16
C HIS A 59 3.61 -7.33 9.41
N ARG A 60 3.90 -8.19 10.39
CA ARG A 60 4.39 -7.80 11.72
C ARG A 60 5.64 -6.91 11.68
N ALA A 61 6.70 -7.34 10.98
CA ALA A 61 7.95 -6.58 10.93
C ALA A 61 7.74 -5.19 10.32
N LEU A 62 6.89 -5.08 9.28
CA LEU A 62 6.58 -3.81 8.65
C LEU A 62 5.75 -2.90 9.57
N ARG A 63 4.82 -3.47 10.33
CA ARG A 63 4.03 -2.70 11.33
C ARG A 63 4.90 -2.16 12.45
N GLU A 64 5.82 -2.97 12.97
CA GLU A 64 6.78 -2.54 13.99
C GLU A 64 7.72 -1.46 13.44
N LEU A 65 8.21 -1.60 12.21
CA LEU A 65 9.01 -0.57 11.54
C LEU A 65 8.26 0.76 11.40
N LEU A 66 7.01 0.73 10.93
CA LEU A 66 6.17 1.92 10.81
C LEU A 66 5.91 2.59 12.17
N ALA A 67 5.70 1.79 13.23
CA ALA A 67 5.51 2.31 14.58
C ALA A 67 6.77 2.99 15.13
N LEU A 68 7.94 2.40 14.91
CA LEU A 68 9.23 2.97 15.31
C LEU A 68 9.59 4.21 14.49
N HIS A 69 9.31 4.18 13.19
CA HIS A 69 9.59 5.30 12.30
C HIS A 69 8.69 6.52 12.60
N GLY A 70 7.47 6.28 13.07
CA GLY A 70 6.54 7.34 13.45
C GLY A 70 5.94 8.16 12.30
N ALA A 71 6.12 7.70 11.05
CA ALA A 71 5.63 8.35 9.84
C ALA A 71 5.39 7.31 8.74
N PRO A 72 4.58 7.63 7.70
CA PRO A 72 4.40 6.75 6.56
C PRO A 72 5.71 6.51 5.80
N LEU A 73 5.79 5.34 5.16
CA LEU A 73 6.91 4.97 4.30
C LEU A 73 6.43 4.92 2.84
N LEU A 74 7.22 5.50 1.95
CA LEU A 74 7.07 5.26 0.53
C LEU A 74 7.63 3.88 0.21
N GLY A 75 6.89 3.07 -0.54
CA GLY A 75 7.30 1.71 -0.89
C GLY A 75 6.91 1.34 -2.30
N THR A 76 7.67 0.42 -2.86
CA THR A 76 7.38 -0.19 -4.16
C THR A 76 7.65 -1.69 -4.11
N THR A 77 7.10 -2.43 -5.06
CA THR A 77 7.47 -3.83 -5.26
C THR A 77 8.90 -3.91 -5.81
N LEU A 78 9.71 -4.80 -5.23
CA LEU A 78 11.09 -4.98 -5.65
C LEU A 78 11.16 -5.87 -6.90
N ILE A 79 11.09 -5.24 -8.06
CA ILE A 79 11.32 -5.86 -9.37
C ILE A 79 12.44 -5.06 -10.02
N LEU A 80 13.59 -5.68 -10.26
CA LEU A 80 14.72 -5.02 -10.89
C LEU A 80 14.62 -5.13 -12.42
N PRO A 81 15.28 -4.22 -13.15
CA PRO A 81 15.32 -4.31 -14.60
C PRO A 81 15.83 -5.68 -15.08
N GLY A 82 15.06 -6.35 -15.94
CA GLY A 82 15.36 -7.69 -16.43
C GLY A 82 14.79 -8.85 -15.60
N ASP A 83 14.21 -8.57 -14.43
CA ASP A 83 13.52 -9.60 -13.64
C ASP A 83 12.11 -9.85 -14.18
N GLU A 84 11.67 -11.11 -14.20
CA GLU A 84 10.30 -11.49 -14.58
C GLU A 84 9.28 -11.29 -13.46
N GLY A 85 9.74 -11.16 -12.22
CA GLY A 85 8.89 -11.01 -11.04
C GLY A 85 9.61 -10.43 -9.84
N PRO A 86 8.91 -10.22 -8.72
CA PRO A 86 9.49 -9.62 -7.52
C PRO A 86 10.46 -10.56 -6.83
N LEU A 87 11.54 -9.99 -6.30
CA LEU A 87 12.46 -10.68 -5.39
C LEU A 87 11.79 -10.82 -4.01
N ASN A 88 11.91 -12.00 -3.39
CA ASN A 88 11.33 -12.29 -2.08
C ASN A 88 12.26 -13.01 -1.10
N ASP A 89 13.47 -13.35 -1.53
CA ASP A 89 14.49 -13.98 -0.69
C ASP A 89 15.51 -12.93 -0.22
N ALA A 90 15.66 -12.77 1.10
CA ALA A 90 16.50 -11.74 1.67
C ALA A 90 17.99 -11.90 1.33
N HIS A 91 18.47 -13.15 1.20
CA HIS A 91 19.86 -13.43 0.83
C HIS A 91 20.15 -12.96 -0.59
N THR A 92 19.30 -13.35 -1.55
CA THR A 92 19.40 -12.91 -2.94
C THR A 92 19.28 -11.39 -3.08
N ILE A 93 18.36 -10.77 -2.33
CA ILE A 93 18.18 -9.30 -2.31
C ILE A 93 19.46 -8.63 -1.81
N ARG A 94 20.04 -9.14 -0.73
CA ARG A 94 21.29 -8.61 -0.18
C ARG A 94 22.43 -8.71 -1.19
N GLU A 95 22.65 -9.89 -1.79
CA GLU A 95 23.72 -10.09 -2.78
C GLU A 95 23.62 -9.10 -3.95
N ARG A 96 22.39 -8.82 -4.41
CA ARG A 96 22.17 -7.95 -5.55
C ARG A 96 22.20 -6.45 -5.23
N LEU A 97 21.88 -6.05 -3.98
CA LEU A 97 21.60 -4.67 -3.62
C LEU A 97 22.40 -4.15 -2.42
N GLU A 98 23.30 -4.93 -1.80
CA GLU A 98 24.01 -4.51 -0.57
C GLU A 98 24.80 -3.20 -0.72
N HIS A 99 25.21 -2.83 -1.93
CA HIS A 99 25.89 -1.55 -2.20
C HIS A 99 24.92 -0.41 -2.62
N ALA A 100 23.64 -0.72 -2.79
CA ALA A 100 22.62 0.22 -3.26
C ALA A 100 21.59 0.59 -2.19
N VAL A 101 21.49 -0.18 -1.10
CA VAL A 101 20.51 0.04 -0.02
C VAL A 101 21.22 0.14 1.33
N ALA A 102 20.62 0.87 2.26
CA ALA A 102 21.18 1.01 3.61
C ALA A 102 21.02 -0.26 4.45
N ALA A 103 19.98 -1.04 4.22
CA ALA A 103 19.71 -2.26 4.96
C ALA A 103 18.77 -3.18 4.18
N VAL A 104 18.83 -4.48 4.50
CA VAL A 104 17.84 -5.49 4.10
C VAL A 104 17.25 -6.07 5.39
N ILE A 105 15.94 -5.98 5.55
CA ILE A 105 15.23 -6.56 6.70
C ILE A 105 14.73 -7.93 6.29
N ASP A 106 15.35 -8.97 6.87
CA ASP A 106 14.95 -10.34 6.66
C ASP A 106 13.78 -10.70 7.60
N ALA A 107 12.61 -10.89 7.03
CA ALA A 107 11.40 -11.34 7.74
C ALA A 107 10.87 -12.66 7.17
N GLY A 108 11.74 -13.46 6.56
CA GLY A 108 11.40 -14.65 5.79
C GLY A 108 10.94 -14.32 4.37
N ALA A 109 10.62 -15.36 3.61
CA ALA A 109 10.12 -15.18 2.24
C ALA A 109 8.73 -14.54 2.23
N CYS A 110 8.59 -13.45 1.47
CA CYS A 110 7.31 -12.81 1.26
C CYS A 110 6.51 -13.50 0.14
N PRO A 111 5.17 -13.52 0.22
CA PRO A 111 4.35 -14.00 -0.89
C PRO A 111 4.63 -13.23 -2.17
N LEU A 112 4.68 -13.94 -3.30
CA LEU A 112 4.89 -13.34 -4.62
C LEU A 112 3.60 -12.72 -5.19
N GLU A 113 2.45 -13.22 -4.74
CA GLU A 113 1.16 -12.70 -5.18
C GLU A 113 0.96 -11.25 -4.72
N PRO A 114 0.58 -10.34 -5.63
CA PRO A 114 0.44 -8.93 -5.32
C PRO A 114 -0.78 -8.64 -4.44
N THR A 115 -0.86 -7.41 -3.93
CA THR A 115 -2.05 -6.91 -3.25
C THR A 115 -3.22 -6.71 -4.22
N THR A 116 -4.43 -6.84 -3.72
CA THR A 116 -5.62 -6.36 -4.43
C THR A 116 -5.60 -4.84 -4.48
N VAL A 117 -5.85 -4.26 -5.66
CA VAL A 117 -5.87 -2.79 -5.86
C VAL A 117 -7.29 -2.34 -6.13
N VAL A 118 -7.78 -1.43 -5.33
CA VAL A 118 -9.14 -0.88 -5.43
C VAL A 118 -9.09 0.64 -5.51
N ASP A 119 -9.69 1.20 -6.54
CA ASP A 119 -9.90 2.63 -6.67
C ASP A 119 -11.19 3.03 -5.95
N LEU A 120 -11.05 3.85 -4.93
CA LEU A 120 -12.17 4.37 -4.14
C LEU A 120 -12.55 5.80 -4.58
N THR A 121 -11.87 6.40 -5.54
CA THR A 121 -12.17 7.77 -5.98
C THR A 121 -13.57 7.94 -6.56
N PRO A 122 -14.15 6.95 -7.30
CA PRO A 122 -15.52 7.08 -7.78
C PRO A 122 -16.56 7.21 -6.67
N MET A 123 -16.29 6.64 -5.49
CA MET A 123 -17.21 6.71 -4.34
C MET A 123 -17.43 8.16 -3.86
N GLY A 124 -16.43 9.04 -3.99
CA GLY A 124 -16.53 10.45 -3.62
C GLY A 124 -17.55 11.25 -4.44
N THR A 125 -17.95 10.73 -5.60
CA THR A 125 -19.02 11.30 -6.47
C THR A 125 -20.27 10.44 -6.51
N GLY A 126 -20.44 9.52 -5.56
CA GLY A 126 -21.63 8.65 -5.45
C GLY A 126 -21.56 7.36 -6.26
N GLY A 127 -20.44 7.08 -6.95
CA GLY A 127 -20.19 5.81 -7.65
C GLY A 127 -19.83 4.65 -6.72
N ASP A 128 -19.46 3.54 -7.31
CA ASP A 128 -19.00 2.35 -6.62
C ASP A 128 -17.47 2.20 -6.69
N PRO A 129 -16.85 1.45 -5.76
CA PRO A 129 -15.42 1.16 -5.82
C PRO A 129 -15.08 0.34 -7.08
N GLU A 130 -13.93 0.60 -7.68
CA GLU A 130 -13.46 -0.10 -8.87
C GLU A 130 -12.26 -1.00 -8.53
N VAL A 131 -12.37 -2.31 -8.82
CA VAL A 131 -11.27 -3.25 -8.64
C VAL A 131 -10.35 -3.20 -9.84
N LEU A 132 -9.18 -2.60 -9.68
CA LEU A 132 -8.18 -2.47 -10.75
C LEU A 132 -7.30 -3.72 -10.89
N ARG A 133 -7.12 -4.45 -9.82
CA ARG A 133 -6.35 -5.70 -9.79
C ARG A 133 -6.83 -6.59 -8.66
N ILE A 134 -7.10 -7.85 -8.98
CA ILE A 134 -7.34 -8.89 -7.98
C ILE A 134 -5.98 -9.48 -7.60
N GLY A 135 -5.73 -9.57 -6.31
CA GLY A 135 -4.54 -10.18 -5.71
C GLY A 135 -4.93 -10.91 -4.43
N ARG A 136 -4.04 -10.92 -3.43
CA ARG A 136 -4.25 -11.67 -2.18
C ARG A 136 -5.41 -11.17 -1.32
N GLY A 137 -5.85 -9.92 -1.50
CA GLY A 137 -6.97 -9.37 -0.73
C GLY A 137 -8.30 -9.93 -1.26
N PRO A 138 -9.09 -10.67 -0.44
CA PRO A 138 -10.41 -11.14 -0.85
C PRO A 138 -11.37 -9.96 -1.07
N LEU A 139 -12.31 -10.10 -2.00
CA LEU A 139 -13.27 -9.03 -2.30
C LEU A 139 -14.45 -8.98 -1.32
N ALA A 140 -14.79 -10.10 -0.68
CA ALA A 140 -15.92 -10.19 0.24
C ALA A 140 -15.93 -9.16 1.39
N PRO A 141 -14.79 -8.83 2.05
CA PRO A 141 -14.76 -7.77 3.07
C PRO A 141 -15.07 -6.38 2.52
N LEU A 142 -14.91 -6.19 1.21
CA LEU A 142 -15.19 -4.94 0.52
C LEU A 142 -16.67 -4.85 0.08
N GLY A 143 -17.44 -5.92 0.21
CA GLY A 143 -18.80 -6.00 -0.30
C GLY A 143 -18.88 -6.15 -1.83
N LEU A 144 -17.82 -6.69 -2.44
CA LEU A 144 -17.63 -6.85 -3.88
C LEU A 144 -17.59 -8.32 -4.28
#